data_aa5aa99d18d34be8b4696eee18f7bec5
#
_entry.id   aa5aa99d18d34be8b4696eee18f7bec5
#
_cell.length_a   1.000
_cell.length_b   1.000
_cell.length_c   1.000
_cell.angle_alpha   90.00
_cell.angle_beta   90.00
_cell.angle_gamma   90.00
#
_symmetry.space_group_name_H-M   'P 1'
#
loop_
_entity.id
_entity.type
_entity.pdbx_description
1 polymer ?
#
loop_
_entity_poly.entity_id
_entity_poly.type
_entity_poly.pdbx_seq_one_letter_code
_entity_poly.pdbx_strand_id
1 'polypeptide(L)'
;MKFKLIPLILIGLLLGSVMAQEEAINPGMEKDDSKDIKPGDIAPSWALMFEPGKFEFLRTWSEEEGKALRLRVSQPDRHVVLMSFFATWCQPCMKELPLLEEVYQKYLDERIKFFLVDITEATRTIPGNENLPKAGPFLKEKGVTMQILYDTRGTVMKRYNAQTLPRLFLMDGNRKITLTRRGFHDGEEQKFKNDLSVEIERLIAQLPPPKSETK
;
A
#
# COMPACT_ATOMS: atom_id res chain seq x y z
N MET A 1 6.23 49.54 -59.11
CA MET A 1 5.62 48.35 -58.56
C MET A 1 6.45 47.93 -57.34
N LYS A 2 5.94 48.13 -56.12
CA LYS A 2 6.63 47.80 -54.89
C LYS A 2 5.98 46.55 -54.27
N PHE A 3 6.69 45.44 -54.32
CA PHE A 3 6.26 44.17 -53.62
C PHE A 3 6.50 44.34 -52.12
N LYS A 4 5.41 44.25 -51.33
CA LYS A 4 5.50 44.14 -49.88
C LYS A 4 5.64 42.67 -49.51
N LEU A 5 6.77 42.30 -48.88
CA LEU A 5 6.97 41.02 -48.22
C LEU A 5 6.19 40.98 -46.90
N ILE A 6 5.32 39.98 -46.75
CA ILE A 6 4.62 39.66 -45.50
C ILE A 6 5.52 38.72 -44.74
N PRO A 7 5.84 38.96 -43.47
CA PRO A 7 6.57 37.99 -42.66
C PRO A 7 5.67 36.83 -42.25
N LEU A 8 6.12 35.60 -42.54
CA LEU A 8 5.53 34.35 -42.09
C LEU A 8 5.80 34.21 -40.59
N ILE A 9 4.74 34.35 -39.77
CA ILE A 9 4.82 34.07 -38.33
C ILE A 9 4.78 32.55 -38.17
N LEU A 10 5.93 31.95 -37.83
CA LEU A 10 6.01 30.56 -37.36
C LEU A 10 5.37 30.48 -35.95
N ILE A 11 4.15 29.94 -35.92
CA ILE A 11 3.53 29.51 -34.66
C ILE A 11 4.20 28.19 -34.27
N GLY A 12 5.17 28.27 -33.35
CA GLY A 12 5.75 27.09 -32.70
C GLY A 12 4.69 26.43 -31.86
N LEU A 13 4.18 25.28 -32.31
CA LEU A 13 3.44 24.34 -31.46
C LEU A 13 4.38 23.85 -30.36
N LEU A 14 4.25 24.38 -29.16
CA LEU A 14 4.77 23.78 -27.95
C LEU A 14 3.95 22.49 -27.68
N LEU A 15 4.39 21.36 -28.22
CA LEU A 15 4.00 20.04 -27.77
C LEU A 15 4.54 19.89 -26.36
N GLY A 16 3.72 20.25 -25.36
CA GLY A 16 3.96 19.88 -23.98
C GLY A 16 3.96 18.36 -23.89
N SER A 17 5.15 17.79 -23.79
CA SER A 17 5.31 16.38 -23.41
C SER A 17 4.71 16.21 -22.02
N VAL A 18 3.49 15.72 -21.95
CA VAL A 18 2.94 15.13 -20.73
C VAL A 18 3.81 13.91 -20.47
N MET A 19 4.80 14.08 -19.58
CA MET A 19 5.55 12.97 -19.02
C MET A 19 4.56 12.18 -18.18
N ALA A 20 3.98 11.14 -18.77
CA ALA A 20 3.29 10.11 -18.02
C ALA A 20 4.32 9.55 -17.01
N GLN A 21 4.08 9.79 -15.73
CA GLN A 21 4.90 9.21 -14.69
C GLN A 21 4.65 7.70 -14.73
N GLU A 22 5.71 6.97 -15.06
CA GLU A 22 5.70 5.54 -15.23
C GLU A 22 5.52 4.89 -13.84
N GLU A 23 4.35 4.29 -13.61
CA GLU A 23 4.13 3.43 -12.44
C GLU A 23 5.23 2.37 -12.42
N ALA A 24 5.85 2.12 -11.26
CA ALA A 24 6.88 1.09 -11.13
C ALA A 24 6.25 -0.30 -11.33
N ILE A 25 6.19 -0.74 -12.58
CA ILE A 25 5.71 -2.06 -12.98
C ILE A 25 6.85 -3.05 -12.79
N ASN A 26 6.55 -4.17 -12.14
CA ASN A 26 7.48 -5.28 -12.05
C ASN A 26 7.63 -5.93 -13.43
N PRO A 27 8.79 -5.77 -14.13
CA PRO A 27 8.96 -6.30 -15.47
C PRO A 27 8.93 -7.83 -15.42
N GLY A 28 7.96 -8.43 -16.09
CA GLY A 28 7.73 -9.88 -16.16
C GLY A 28 6.51 -10.40 -15.43
N MET A 29 5.69 -9.51 -14.83
CA MET A 29 4.38 -9.87 -14.31
C MET A 29 3.28 -9.19 -15.12
N GLU A 30 2.48 -9.99 -15.81
CA GLU A 30 1.31 -9.51 -16.53
C GLU A 30 0.23 -9.03 -15.56
N LYS A 31 -0.22 -7.80 -15.76
CA LYS A 31 -1.29 -7.18 -14.97
C LYS A 31 -2.64 -7.70 -15.47
N ASP A 32 -3.37 -8.36 -14.60
CA ASP A 32 -4.73 -8.80 -14.87
C ASP A 32 -5.73 -7.91 -14.11
N ASP A 33 -6.16 -6.83 -14.75
CA ASP A 33 -7.11 -5.88 -14.15
C ASP A 33 -8.49 -6.49 -13.83
N SER A 34 -8.83 -7.66 -14.40
CA SER A 34 -10.07 -8.37 -14.08
C SER A 34 -10.10 -8.91 -12.64
N LYS A 35 -8.93 -9.08 -12.03
CA LYS A 35 -8.74 -9.57 -10.65
C LYS A 35 -8.47 -8.46 -9.64
N ASP A 36 -8.65 -7.20 -10.02
CA ASP A 36 -8.42 -6.09 -9.09
C ASP A 36 -9.40 -6.14 -7.92
N ILE A 37 -8.82 -6.08 -6.73
CA ILE A 37 -9.57 -5.92 -5.48
C ILE A 37 -10.07 -4.50 -5.39
N LYS A 38 -11.37 -4.34 -5.14
CA LYS A 38 -12.08 -3.06 -5.11
C LYS A 38 -12.70 -2.80 -3.73
N PRO A 39 -13.03 -1.56 -3.41
CA PRO A 39 -13.87 -1.26 -2.26
C PRO A 39 -15.17 -2.08 -2.32
N GLY A 40 -15.49 -2.74 -1.21
CA GLY A 40 -16.61 -3.67 -1.08
C GLY A 40 -16.20 -5.16 -1.08
N ASP A 41 -15.06 -5.52 -1.66
CA ASP A 41 -14.58 -6.90 -1.68
C ASP A 41 -14.06 -7.34 -0.29
N ILE A 42 -14.09 -8.64 -0.05
CA ILE A 42 -13.46 -9.24 1.12
C ILE A 42 -11.97 -9.47 0.85
N ALA A 43 -11.13 -8.88 1.67
CA ALA A 43 -9.68 -9.02 1.55
C ALA A 43 -9.24 -10.50 1.63
N PRO A 44 -8.42 -11.02 0.71
CA PRO A 44 -7.86 -12.35 0.81
C PRO A 44 -7.06 -12.53 2.10
N SER A 45 -7.30 -13.63 2.80
CA SER A 45 -6.55 -13.94 4.04
C SER A 45 -5.08 -14.23 3.73
N TRP A 46 -4.20 -13.86 4.64
CA TRP A 46 -2.77 -14.13 4.54
C TRP A 46 -2.13 -14.48 5.89
N ALA A 47 -0.99 -15.13 5.77
CA ALA A 47 -0.01 -15.34 6.84
C ALA A 47 1.36 -14.97 6.26
N LEU A 48 2.00 -13.97 6.83
CA LEU A 48 3.29 -13.47 6.38
C LEU A 48 4.30 -13.46 7.54
N MET A 49 5.54 -13.77 7.21
CA MET A 49 6.63 -13.75 8.19
C MET A 49 7.06 -12.31 8.47
N PHE A 50 7.32 -11.97 9.73
CA PHE A 50 7.91 -10.67 10.12
C PHE A 50 9.29 -10.82 10.78
N GLU A 51 9.57 -11.98 11.36
CA GLU A 51 10.89 -12.43 11.86
C GLU A 51 11.06 -13.91 11.55
N PRO A 52 12.29 -14.44 11.55
CA PRO A 52 12.53 -15.86 11.31
C PRO A 52 11.66 -16.75 12.19
N GLY A 53 10.80 -17.55 11.57
CA GLY A 53 9.87 -18.45 12.24
C GLY A 53 8.65 -17.79 12.91
N LYS A 54 8.53 -16.46 12.87
CA LYS A 54 7.38 -15.73 13.41
C LYS A 54 6.50 -15.20 12.29
N PHE A 55 5.20 -15.44 12.40
CA PHE A 55 4.21 -15.08 11.38
C PHE A 55 3.13 -14.17 11.94
N GLU A 56 2.75 -13.19 11.16
CA GLU A 56 1.55 -12.39 11.35
C GLU A 56 0.42 -12.95 10.48
N PHE A 57 -0.81 -12.82 10.95
CA PHE A 57 -1.99 -13.32 10.27
C PHE A 57 -3.05 -12.22 10.19
N LEU A 58 -3.60 -11.96 9.00
CA LEU A 58 -4.70 -11.00 8.86
C LEU A 58 -5.87 -11.32 9.80
N ARG A 59 -6.21 -12.61 9.91
CA ARG A 59 -7.33 -13.10 10.74
C ARG A 59 -7.14 -12.91 12.25
N THR A 60 -5.97 -12.46 12.70
CA THR A 60 -5.74 -12.03 14.09
C THR A 60 -6.42 -10.69 14.37
N TRP A 61 -6.53 -9.84 13.36
CA TRP A 61 -6.97 -8.46 13.50
C TRP A 61 -8.34 -8.18 12.90
N SER A 62 -8.63 -8.82 11.78
CA SER A 62 -9.85 -8.61 11.00
C SER A 62 -10.33 -9.93 10.40
N GLU A 63 -11.62 -10.21 10.48
CA GLU A 63 -12.23 -11.44 9.95
C GLU A 63 -13.65 -11.13 9.47
N GLU A 64 -14.13 -11.87 8.49
CA GLU A 64 -15.47 -11.73 7.94
C GLU A 64 -16.55 -11.66 9.02
N GLU A 65 -17.60 -10.92 8.74
CA GLU A 65 -18.74 -10.81 9.64
C GLU A 65 -19.30 -12.18 10.02
N GLY A 66 -19.63 -12.36 11.29
CA GLY A 66 -20.12 -13.63 11.83
C GLY A 66 -19.02 -14.70 12.07
N LYS A 67 -17.77 -14.47 11.65
CA LYS A 67 -16.64 -15.37 11.91
C LYS A 67 -15.79 -14.88 13.08
N ALA A 68 -15.27 -15.81 13.87
CA ALA A 68 -14.35 -15.50 14.97
C ALA A 68 -12.96 -15.13 14.45
N LEU A 69 -12.31 -14.17 15.10
CA LEU A 69 -10.90 -13.90 14.88
C LEU A 69 -10.05 -15.15 15.17
N ARG A 70 -8.89 -15.27 14.51
CA ARG A 70 -7.89 -16.27 14.86
C ARG A 70 -7.34 -15.95 16.25
N LEU A 71 -7.70 -16.74 17.24
CA LEU A 71 -7.22 -16.56 18.59
C LEU A 71 -5.71 -16.85 18.66
N ARG A 72 -4.91 -15.84 18.90
CA ARG A 72 -3.73 -15.93 19.74
C ARG A 72 -4.19 -15.47 21.12
N VAL A 73 -3.82 -16.23 22.14
CA VAL A 73 -4.12 -15.98 23.55
C VAL A 73 -4.40 -14.49 23.82
N SER A 74 -5.68 -14.08 23.90
CA SER A 74 -6.13 -12.73 24.25
C SER A 74 -6.19 -11.63 23.16
N GLN A 75 -6.62 -11.92 21.94
CA GLN A 75 -7.03 -10.85 21.02
C GLN A 75 -8.56 -10.79 20.95
N PRO A 76 -9.21 -9.98 21.80
CA PRO A 76 -10.67 -9.95 21.85
C PRO A 76 -11.26 -9.02 20.76
N ASP A 77 -10.48 -8.07 20.21
CA ASP A 77 -11.03 -6.94 19.48
C ASP A 77 -10.63 -6.94 18.01
N ARG A 78 -11.59 -6.55 17.18
CA ARG A 78 -11.34 -6.32 15.75
C ARG A 78 -10.62 -4.99 15.57
N HIS A 79 -9.76 -4.96 14.55
CA HIS A 79 -8.99 -3.78 14.16
C HIS A 79 -9.26 -3.43 12.71
N VAL A 80 -9.16 -2.17 12.39
CA VAL A 80 -8.91 -1.70 11.03
C VAL A 80 -7.52 -2.20 10.62
N VAL A 81 -7.35 -2.56 9.36
CA VAL A 81 -6.03 -2.99 8.87
C VAL A 81 -5.68 -2.21 7.60
N LEU A 82 -4.52 -1.57 7.62
CA LEU A 82 -3.90 -0.97 6.46
C LEU A 82 -2.69 -1.81 6.06
N MET A 83 -2.58 -2.14 4.78
CA MET A 83 -1.40 -2.76 4.23
C MET A 83 -0.97 -2.08 2.94
N SER A 84 0.33 -1.79 2.81
CA SER A 84 0.94 -1.25 1.60
C SER A 84 2.04 -2.19 1.11
N PHE A 85 1.95 -2.59 -0.16
CA PHE A 85 2.97 -3.37 -0.84
C PHE A 85 4.04 -2.44 -1.39
N PHE A 86 5.28 -2.80 -1.14
CA PHE A 86 6.44 -2.07 -1.60
C PHE A 86 7.61 -3.00 -1.95
N ALA A 87 8.61 -2.45 -2.63
CA ALA A 87 9.91 -3.07 -2.82
C ALA A 87 11.02 -2.02 -2.68
N THR A 88 12.23 -2.43 -2.33
CA THR A 88 13.35 -1.49 -2.12
C THR A 88 13.81 -0.79 -3.41
N TRP A 89 13.47 -1.32 -4.58
CA TRP A 89 13.70 -0.70 -5.90
C TRP A 89 12.59 0.27 -6.32
N CYS A 90 11.45 0.30 -5.64
CA CYS A 90 10.28 1.08 -6.04
C CYS A 90 10.43 2.56 -5.67
N GLN A 91 10.79 3.41 -6.63
CA GLN A 91 10.97 4.85 -6.40
C GLN A 91 9.67 5.57 -5.94
N PRO A 92 8.48 5.31 -6.53
CA PRO A 92 7.25 5.91 -6.01
C PRO A 92 6.93 5.48 -4.57
N CYS A 93 7.29 4.24 -4.18
CA CYS A 93 7.13 3.80 -2.79
C CYS A 93 7.97 4.64 -1.82
N MET A 94 9.18 5.05 -2.24
CA MET A 94 10.05 5.89 -1.41
C MET A 94 9.47 7.28 -1.15
N LYS A 95 8.57 7.75 -2.00
CA LYS A 95 7.82 9.01 -1.81
C LYS A 95 6.60 8.80 -0.90
N GLU A 96 5.91 7.68 -1.01
CA GLU A 96 4.74 7.33 -0.19
C GLU A 96 5.12 7.03 1.27
N LEU A 97 6.19 6.28 1.49
CA LEU A 97 6.56 5.74 2.81
C LEU A 97 6.69 6.78 3.93
N PRO A 98 7.34 7.96 3.75
CA PRO A 98 7.41 8.97 4.80
C PRO A 98 6.03 9.50 5.20
N LEU A 99 5.14 9.68 4.24
CA LEU A 99 3.78 10.18 4.48
C LEU A 99 2.93 9.12 5.19
N LEU A 100 3.13 7.86 4.82
CA LEU A 100 2.45 6.74 5.47
C LEU A 100 2.96 6.56 6.91
N GLU A 101 4.26 6.79 7.16
CA GLU A 101 4.82 6.80 8.51
C GLU A 101 4.23 7.93 9.36
N GLU A 102 4.06 9.15 8.82
CA GLU A 102 3.37 10.25 9.53
C GLU A 102 1.93 9.85 9.92
N VAL A 103 1.19 9.22 9.01
CA VAL A 103 -0.16 8.72 9.30
C VAL A 103 -0.11 7.62 10.35
N TYR A 104 0.82 6.67 10.26
CA TYR A 104 1.01 5.61 11.24
C TYR A 104 1.27 6.16 12.65
N GLN A 105 2.18 7.14 12.79
CA GLN A 105 2.50 7.75 14.06
C GLN A 105 1.29 8.44 14.71
N LYS A 106 0.38 9.02 13.91
CA LYS A 106 -0.87 9.64 14.40
C LYS A 106 -1.81 8.62 15.07
N TYR A 107 -1.78 7.36 14.63
CA TYR A 107 -2.75 6.34 15.05
C TYR A 107 -2.13 5.18 15.85
N LEU A 108 -0.95 5.38 16.47
CA LEU A 108 -0.23 4.34 17.23
C LEU A 108 -1.06 3.67 18.33
N ASP A 109 -1.85 4.46 19.04
CA ASP A 109 -2.64 4.00 20.20
C ASP A 109 -4.08 3.61 19.82
N GLU A 110 -4.39 3.63 18.52
CA GLU A 110 -5.72 3.33 18.01
C GLU A 110 -5.88 1.87 17.57
N ARG A 111 -7.14 1.44 17.42
CA ARG A 111 -7.45 0.08 16.95
C ARG A 111 -7.29 -0.08 15.44
N ILE A 112 -6.07 0.17 14.97
CA ILE A 112 -5.65 -0.05 13.60
C ILE A 112 -4.28 -0.73 13.57
N LYS A 113 -4.06 -1.57 12.57
CA LYS A 113 -2.76 -2.19 12.27
C LYS A 113 -2.25 -1.71 10.94
N PHE A 114 -0.98 -1.30 10.92
CA PHE A 114 -0.27 -0.92 9.71
C PHE A 114 0.77 -1.98 9.38
N PHE A 115 0.75 -2.45 8.15
CA PHE A 115 1.69 -3.43 7.66
C PHE A 115 2.30 -2.98 6.33
N LEU A 116 3.63 -2.99 6.27
CA LEU A 116 4.37 -2.87 5.02
C LEU A 116 4.66 -4.29 4.51
N VAL A 117 4.17 -4.61 3.32
CA VAL A 117 4.41 -5.92 2.70
C VAL A 117 5.55 -5.80 1.70
N ASP A 118 6.70 -6.33 2.09
CA ASP A 118 7.91 -6.35 1.25
C ASP A 118 7.85 -7.48 0.23
N ILE A 119 7.97 -7.13 -1.04
CA ILE A 119 8.07 -8.07 -2.16
C ILE A 119 9.45 -8.06 -2.83
N THR A 120 10.45 -7.42 -2.24
CA THR A 120 11.80 -7.30 -2.82
C THR A 120 12.39 -8.67 -3.16
N GLU A 121 12.32 -9.63 -2.22
CA GLU A 121 12.86 -10.98 -2.44
C GLU A 121 12.11 -11.73 -3.55
N ALA A 122 10.78 -11.54 -3.67
CA ALA A 122 9.98 -12.14 -4.75
C ALA A 122 10.35 -11.63 -6.15
N THR A 123 11.02 -10.49 -6.22
CA THR A 123 11.45 -9.85 -7.48
C THR A 123 12.94 -9.96 -7.75
N ARG A 124 13.70 -10.62 -6.89
CA ARG A 124 15.17 -10.71 -6.97
C ARG A 124 15.67 -11.48 -8.19
N THR A 125 14.85 -12.36 -8.76
CA THR A 125 15.15 -13.09 -9.99
C THR A 125 14.99 -12.27 -11.26
N ILE A 126 14.48 -11.05 -11.16
CA ILE A 126 14.35 -10.13 -12.30
C ILE A 126 15.72 -9.51 -12.56
N PRO A 127 16.19 -9.49 -13.83
CA PRO A 127 17.46 -8.88 -14.17
C PRO A 127 17.60 -7.45 -13.64
N GLY A 128 18.69 -7.16 -12.95
CA GLY A 128 18.96 -5.88 -12.30
C GLY A 128 18.54 -5.81 -10.81
N ASN A 129 17.79 -6.79 -10.31
CA ASN A 129 17.33 -6.84 -8.93
C ASN A 129 18.17 -7.74 -8.00
N GLU A 130 19.23 -8.34 -8.49
CA GLU A 130 20.02 -9.36 -7.76
C GLU A 130 20.63 -8.83 -6.46
N ASN A 131 21.06 -7.56 -6.46
CA ASN A 131 21.81 -6.93 -5.37
C ASN A 131 20.99 -5.88 -4.60
N LEU A 132 19.66 -5.95 -4.64
CA LEU A 132 18.80 -5.03 -3.90
C LEU A 132 19.03 -5.13 -2.39
N PRO A 133 18.95 -3.99 -1.65
CA PRO A 133 19.07 -4.01 -0.20
C PRO A 133 17.92 -4.81 0.45
N LYS A 134 18.18 -5.39 1.61
CA LYS A 134 17.13 -6.00 2.42
C LYS A 134 16.22 -4.92 3.01
N ALA A 135 14.92 -5.13 2.96
CA ALA A 135 13.93 -4.14 3.37
C ALA A 135 14.10 -3.66 4.82
N GLY A 136 14.36 -4.54 5.78
CA GLY A 136 14.46 -4.16 7.19
C GLY A 136 15.51 -3.07 7.47
N PRO A 137 16.82 -3.31 7.20
CA PRO A 137 17.85 -2.29 7.35
C PRO A 137 17.56 -1.03 6.51
N PHE A 138 17.13 -1.21 5.27
CA PHE A 138 16.85 -0.14 4.33
C PHE A 138 15.76 0.82 4.85
N LEU A 139 14.65 0.30 5.37
CA LEU A 139 13.57 1.13 5.91
C LEU A 139 13.94 1.77 7.25
N LYS A 140 14.73 1.08 8.07
CA LYS A 140 15.24 1.64 9.32
C LYS A 140 16.09 2.89 9.07
N GLU A 141 16.95 2.88 8.06
CA GLU A 141 17.76 4.06 7.66
C GLU A 141 16.89 5.23 7.19
N LYS A 142 15.69 4.95 6.68
CA LYS A 142 14.70 5.95 6.25
C LYS A 142 13.76 6.41 7.36
N GLY A 143 13.96 5.94 8.59
CA GLY A 143 13.14 6.32 9.74
C GLY A 143 11.73 5.69 9.74
N VAL A 144 11.50 4.64 8.94
CA VAL A 144 10.24 3.92 8.93
C VAL A 144 10.22 2.91 10.07
N THR A 145 9.16 2.97 10.89
CA THR A 145 9.01 2.14 12.11
C THR A 145 7.83 1.18 12.05
N MET A 146 7.00 1.28 11.00
CA MET A 146 5.91 0.32 10.76
C MET A 146 6.41 -1.11 10.65
N GLN A 147 5.55 -2.05 11.04
CA GLN A 147 5.85 -3.49 10.95
C GLN A 147 6.00 -3.95 9.49
N ILE A 148 7.13 -4.60 9.19
CA ILE A 148 7.41 -5.17 7.88
C ILE A 148 6.99 -6.64 7.88
N LEU A 149 6.23 -7.04 6.86
CA LEU A 149 5.86 -8.42 6.54
C LEU A 149 6.53 -8.84 5.24
N TYR A 150 7.13 -10.01 5.20
CA TYR A 150 7.92 -10.48 4.05
C TYR A 150 7.14 -11.47 3.20
N ASP A 151 6.74 -11.05 1.99
CA ASP A 151 6.15 -11.93 0.97
C ASP A 151 7.23 -12.42 0.00
N THR A 152 8.17 -13.18 0.51
CA THR A 152 9.37 -13.63 -0.22
C THR A 152 9.09 -14.45 -1.48
N ARG A 153 7.88 -14.99 -1.61
CA ARG A 153 7.43 -15.77 -2.78
C ARG A 153 6.44 -15.03 -3.66
N GLY A 154 6.04 -13.80 -3.31
CA GLY A 154 5.04 -13.02 -4.02
C GLY A 154 3.65 -13.65 -4.02
N THR A 155 3.36 -14.54 -3.06
CA THR A 155 2.08 -15.25 -3.02
C THR A 155 0.93 -14.33 -2.64
N VAL A 156 1.15 -13.45 -1.67
CA VAL A 156 0.14 -12.48 -1.22
C VAL A 156 0.05 -11.35 -2.25
N MET A 157 1.17 -10.88 -2.78
CA MET A 157 1.23 -9.93 -3.88
C MET A 157 0.33 -10.37 -5.06
N LYS A 158 0.44 -11.63 -5.50
CA LYS A 158 -0.39 -12.17 -6.59
C LYS A 158 -1.88 -12.21 -6.24
N ARG A 159 -2.24 -12.62 -5.00
CA ARG A 159 -3.64 -12.64 -4.53
C ARG A 159 -4.27 -11.25 -4.46
N TYR A 160 -3.48 -10.24 -4.16
CA TYR A 160 -3.92 -8.86 -4.07
C TYR A 160 -3.78 -8.08 -5.38
N ASN A 161 -3.33 -8.73 -6.45
CA ASN A 161 -3.00 -8.08 -7.74
C ASN A 161 -2.11 -6.84 -7.54
N ALA A 162 -1.08 -6.97 -6.67
CA ALA A 162 -0.20 -5.89 -6.25
C ALA A 162 1.15 -5.89 -6.99
N GLN A 163 1.13 -6.17 -8.31
CA GLN A 163 2.32 -6.16 -9.15
C GLN A 163 2.77 -4.73 -9.50
N THR A 164 1.83 -3.78 -9.52
CA THR A 164 2.13 -2.35 -9.66
C THR A 164 2.27 -1.73 -8.28
N LEU A 165 3.39 -1.05 -8.02
CA LEU A 165 3.74 -0.49 -6.72
C LEU A 165 3.81 1.05 -6.73
N PRO A 166 3.56 1.70 -5.57
CA PRO A 166 2.99 1.13 -4.35
C PRO A 166 1.55 0.66 -4.55
N ARG A 167 1.11 -0.29 -3.75
CA ARG A 167 -0.28 -0.75 -3.77
C ARG A 167 -0.81 -0.81 -2.34
N LEU A 168 -1.75 0.04 -2.02
CA LEU A 168 -2.29 0.18 -0.67
C LEU A 168 -3.73 -0.33 -0.60
N PHE A 169 -4.04 -0.99 0.51
CA PHE A 169 -5.37 -1.47 0.87
C PHE A 169 -5.68 -1.08 2.31
N LEU A 170 -6.86 -0.49 2.51
CA LEU A 170 -7.43 -0.26 3.83
C LEU A 170 -8.70 -1.08 3.95
N MET A 171 -8.85 -1.80 5.06
CA MET A 171 -9.99 -2.67 5.32
C MET A 171 -10.52 -2.49 6.73
N ASP A 172 -11.82 -2.67 6.88
CA ASP A 172 -12.51 -2.61 8.16
C ASP A 172 -12.24 -3.84 9.05
N GLY A 173 -12.83 -3.85 10.24
CA GLY A 173 -12.74 -4.97 11.17
C GLY A 173 -13.39 -6.28 10.65
N ASN A 174 -14.11 -6.24 9.54
CA ASN A 174 -14.75 -7.37 8.89
C ASN A 174 -14.02 -7.84 7.62
N ARG A 175 -12.77 -7.42 7.42
CA ARG A 175 -11.94 -7.68 6.23
C ARG A 175 -12.50 -7.10 4.93
N LYS A 176 -13.52 -6.24 5.00
CA LYS A 176 -14.04 -5.58 3.82
C LYS A 176 -13.12 -4.44 3.42
N ILE A 177 -12.67 -4.45 2.18
CA ILE A 177 -11.87 -3.36 1.61
C ILE A 177 -12.73 -2.12 1.50
N THR A 178 -12.23 -1.00 1.99
CA THR A 178 -12.92 0.29 1.95
C THR A 178 -12.19 1.32 1.10
N LEU A 179 -10.86 1.23 1.03
CA LEU A 179 -10.04 2.07 0.20
C LEU A 179 -8.91 1.27 -0.45
N THR A 180 -8.64 1.56 -1.71
CA THR A 180 -7.45 1.07 -2.41
C THR A 180 -6.75 2.22 -3.12
N ARG A 181 -5.41 2.17 -3.15
CA ARG A 181 -4.60 3.08 -3.97
C ARG A 181 -3.59 2.28 -4.77
N ARG A 182 -3.30 2.76 -5.98
CA ARG A 182 -2.30 2.19 -6.88
C ARG A 182 -1.40 3.32 -7.37
N GLY A 183 -0.08 3.14 -7.24
CA GLY A 183 0.88 4.18 -7.55
C GLY A 183 0.85 5.34 -6.55
N PHE A 184 1.83 6.22 -6.69
CA PHE A 184 1.94 7.48 -5.95
C PHE A 184 2.44 8.57 -6.88
N HIS A 185 1.77 9.72 -6.91
CA HIS A 185 2.10 10.82 -7.78
C HIS A 185 2.52 12.06 -6.99
N ASP A 186 3.44 12.82 -7.53
CA ASP A 186 3.89 14.08 -6.93
C ASP A 186 2.73 15.10 -6.90
N GLY A 187 2.64 15.85 -5.80
CA GLY A 187 1.58 16.83 -5.58
C GLY A 187 0.32 16.26 -4.92
N GLU A 188 0.28 14.96 -4.63
CA GLU A 188 -0.84 14.31 -3.93
C GLU A 188 -0.62 14.15 -2.41
N GLU A 189 0.50 14.62 -1.85
CA GLU A 189 0.94 14.34 -0.48
C GLU A 189 -0.13 14.66 0.56
N GLN A 190 -0.68 15.89 0.49
CA GLN A 190 -1.71 16.31 1.45
C GLN A 190 -3.03 15.56 1.25
N LYS A 191 -3.41 15.35 -0.02
CA LYS A 191 -4.61 14.57 -0.36
C LYS A 191 -4.47 13.14 0.13
N PHE A 192 -3.31 12.51 -0.06
CA PHE A 192 -3.02 11.16 0.41
C PHE A 192 -3.24 11.02 1.92
N LYS A 193 -2.61 11.90 2.72
CA LYS A 193 -2.75 11.88 4.19
C LYS A 193 -4.18 12.15 4.63
N ASN A 194 -4.87 13.10 4.00
CA ASN A 194 -6.24 13.44 4.35
C ASN A 194 -7.21 12.30 4.03
N ASP A 195 -7.15 11.73 2.83
CA ASP A 195 -8.02 10.62 2.41
C ASP A 195 -7.88 9.43 3.37
N LEU A 196 -6.63 9.07 3.72
CA LEU A 196 -6.36 8.00 4.67
C LEU A 196 -6.88 8.32 6.06
N SER A 197 -6.61 9.52 6.57
CA SER A 197 -7.03 9.91 7.92
C SER A 197 -8.55 9.90 8.07
N VAL A 198 -9.26 10.49 7.11
CA VAL A 198 -10.74 10.51 7.12
C VAL A 198 -11.31 9.10 7.13
N GLU A 199 -10.78 8.23 6.26
CA GLU A 199 -11.30 6.86 6.17
C GLU A 199 -10.93 6.02 7.39
N ILE A 200 -9.72 6.15 7.93
CA ILE A 200 -9.28 5.47 9.16
C ILE A 200 -10.19 5.87 10.34
N GLU A 201 -10.41 7.15 10.54
CA GLU A 201 -11.26 7.66 11.63
C GLU A 201 -12.70 7.15 11.52
N ARG A 202 -13.24 7.16 10.28
CA ARG A 202 -14.57 6.60 10.02
C ARG A 202 -14.65 5.11 10.37
N LEU A 203 -13.63 4.33 10.01
CA LEU A 203 -13.61 2.89 10.26
C LEU A 203 -13.43 2.56 11.74
N ILE A 204 -12.54 3.26 12.43
CA ILE A 204 -12.33 3.08 13.88
C ILE A 204 -13.63 3.35 14.65
N ALA A 205 -14.36 4.41 14.28
CA ALA A 205 -15.66 4.76 14.90
C ALA A 205 -16.74 3.69 14.67
N GLN A 206 -16.61 2.85 13.65
CA GLN A 206 -17.54 1.75 13.34
C GLN A 206 -17.15 0.42 13.99
N LEU A 207 -15.99 0.32 14.63
CA LEU A 207 -15.60 -0.88 15.33
C LEU A 207 -16.52 -1.12 16.55
N PRO A 208 -16.88 -2.38 16.83
CA PRO A 208 -17.63 -2.67 18.06
C PRO A 208 -16.82 -2.24 19.30
N PRO A 209 -17.49 -1.89 20.40
CA PRO A 209 -16.79 -1.52 21.64
C PRO A 209 -15.84 -2.65 22.07
N PRO A 210 -14.70 -2.32 22.70
CA PRO A 210 -13.78 -3.32 23.23
C PRO A 210 -14.47 -4.26 24.22
N LYS A 211 -14.19 -5.55 24.14
CA LYS A 211 -14.82 -6.55 25.04
C LYS A 211 -14.44 -6.35 26.50
N SER A 212 -13.31 -5.70 26.77
CA SER A 212 -12.87 -5.35 28.13
C SER A 212 -13.74 -4.31 28.81
N GLU A 213 -14.53 -3.52 28.06
CA GLU A 213 -15.42 -2.46 28.59
C GLU A 213 -16.84 -2.98 28.85
N THR A 214 -17.15 -4.22 28.50
CA THR A 214 -18.47 -4.84 28.69
C THR A 214 -18.52 -5.71 29.95
N LYS A 215 -18.04 -5.17 31.10
CA LYS A 215 -18.24 -5.80 32.41
C LYS A 215 -19.33 -5.10 33.20
#